data_7c34ff08b9d0c98d4cf4c9e21ac5445a
#
_entry.id   7c34ff08b9d0c98d4cf4c9e21ac5445a
#
_cell.length_a   1.000
_cell.length_b   1.000
_cell.length_c   1.000
_cell.angle_alpha   90.00
_cell.angle_beta   90.00
_cell.angle_gamma   90.00
#
_symmetry.space_group_name_H-M   'P 1'
#
loop_
_entity.id
_entity.type
_entity.pdbx_description
1 polymer ?
#
loop_
_entity_poly.entity_id
_entity_poly.type
_entity_poly.pdbx_seq_one_letter_code
_entity_poly.pdbx_strand_id
1 'polypeptide(L)'
;MQVKESAKRLFSRRLRRVFYLVMLAVLIGLLVSYWSWVDAQVRAAVVISSVLEAPILTPAAEAVSGEPGFEDVPVAGNPTLVARPAGDGPWPAIFLVNGAVREGRKLPEVRILAEGFARAGYLVVVPDLPGLREARITPQTAEATTQVAREISGRPDVEDGEVALVGVSTGATLALLAAEDPALRGKVSLIAGVAPYSNIKTVLSLATTGQYRRSDGELIRYEADSFLSYVTARSLVAALPPGEDERTLSEVLERACRKCPDPLSGLRARRTDDLGPGARSVVKLLANRNPERFAALYAELPDEVRHDLEELSPLAGTGRIRVPVELATGPRDKYFPPSQSYALERVAPQRRVTVTGALDHAKLEVSPEDLPAFATFDAYVVRSLRTARA
;
A
#
# COMPACT_ATOMS: atom_id res chain seq x y z
N MET A 1 -21.13 -57.86 -41.03
CA MET A 1 -20.95 -57.78 -39.55
C MET A 1 -19.57 -57.25 -39.15
N GLN A 2 -18.49 -57.59 -39.85
CA GLN A 2 -17.11 -57.18 -39.53
C GLN A 2 -16.79 -55.66 -39.63
N VAL A 3 -17.43 -54.93 -40.56
CA VAL A 3 -17.15 -53.46 -40.76
C VAL A 3 -17.63 -52.63 -39.56
N LYS A 4 -18.74 -53.00 -38.90
CA LYS A 4 -19.25 -52.28 -37.71
C LYS A 4 -18.36 -52.46 -36.47
N GLU A 5 -17.72 -53.60 -36.32
CA GLU A 5 -16.79 -53.84 -35.18
C GLU A 5 -15.46 -53.09 -35.33
N SER A 6 -14.92 -52.97 -36.56
CA SER A 6 -13.71 -52.21 -36.84
C SER A 6 -13.91 -50.71 -36.58
N ALA A 7 -15.06 -50.15 -36.95
CA ALA A 7 -15.41 -48.75 -36.67
C ALA A 7 -15.55 -48.48 -35.17
N LYS A 8 -16.15 -49.39 -34.41
CA LYS A 8 -16.26 -49.28 -32.92
C LYS A 8 -14.88 -49.34 -32.26
N ARG A 9 -13.99 -50.17 -32.72
CA ARG A 9 -12.61 -50.27 -32.18
C ARG A 9 -11.76 -49.04 -32.51
N LEU A 10 -11.90 -48.46 -33.70
CA LEU A 10 -11.24 -47.21 -34.10
C LEU A 10 -11.77 -46.02 -33.33
N PHE A 11 -13.06 -45.93 -33.11
CA PHE A 11 -13.70 -44.90 -32.32
C PHE A 11 -13.27 -44.97 -30.85
N SER A 12 -13.21 -46.17 -30.27
CA SER A 12 -12.75 -46.35 -28.88
C SER A 12 -11.24 -46.01 -28.71
N ARG A 13 -10.41 -46.27 -29.73
CA ARG A 13 -8.98 -45.88 -29.72
C ARG A 13 -8.79 -44.36 -29.80
N ARG A 14 -9.57 -43.68 -30.65
CA ARG A 14 -9.57 -42.22 -30.73
C ARG A 14 -10.05 -41.56 -29.42
N LEU A 15 -11.14 -42.07 -28.83
CA LEU A 15 -11.67 -41.62 -27.59
C LEU A 15 -10.68 -41.80 -26.42
N ARG A 16 -9.99 -42.93 -26.35
CA ARG A 16 -8.90 -43.14 -25.36
C ARG A 16 -7.74 -42.20 -25.58
N ARG A 17 -7.32 -41.91 -26.80
CA ARG A 17 -6.26 -40.94 -27.07
C ARG A 17 -6.66 -39.52 -26.63
N VAL A 18 -7.87 -39.08 -26.94
CA VAL A 18 -8.40 -37.80 -26.49
C VAL A 18 -8.45 -37.74 -24.96
N PHE A 19 -8.91 -38.81 -24.31
CA PHE A 19 -8.92 -38.89 -22.86
C PHE A 19 -7.53 -38.78 -22.25
N TYR A 20 -6.53 -39.48 -22.78
CA TYR A 20 -5.15 -39.36 -22.29
C TYR A 20 -4.54 -37.99 -22.56
N LEU A 21 -4.84 -37.34 -23.68
CA LEU A 21 -4.40 -35.97 -23.94
C LEU A 21 -5.01 -34.98 -22.99
N VAL A 22 -6.29 -35.09 -22.69
CA VAL A 22 -6.98 -34.26 -21.70
C VAL A 22 -6.40 -34.49 -20.32
N MET A 23 -6.20 -35.74 -19.91
CA MET A 23 -5.58 -36.08 -18.63
C MET A 23 -4.16 -35.52 -18.52
N LEU A 24 -3.38 -35.63 -19.59
CA LEU A 24 -2.03 -35.06 -19.64
C LEU A 24 -2.06 -33.53 -19.55
N ALA A 25 -2.96 -32.86 -20.25
CA ALA A 25 -3.13 -31.42 -20.19
C ALA A 25 -3.55 -30.96 -18.79
N VAL A 26 -4.48 -31.68 -18.15
CA VAL A 26 -4.87 -31.43 -16.75
C VAL A 26 -3.68 -31.63 -15.80
N LEU A 27 -2.92 -32.71 -15.97
CA LEU A 27 -1.75 -32.98 -15.15
C LEU A 27 -0.68 -31.90 -15.31
N ILE A 28 -0.41 -31.45 -16.53
CA ILE A 28 0.53 -30.34 -16.82
C ILE A 28 0.01 -29.05 -16.18
N GLY A 29 -1.28 -28.74 -16.32
CA GLY A 29 -1.90 -27.58 -15.70
C GLY A 29 -1.78 -27.60 -14.16
N LEU A 30 -2.00 -28.75 -13.54
CA LEU A 30 -1.81 -28.92 -12.09
C LEU A 30 -0.34 -28.77 -11.69
N LEU A 31 0.59 -29.32 -12.44
CA LEU A 31 2.03 -29.18 -12.19
C LEU A 31 2.50 -27.74 -12.32
N VAL A 32 2.06 -27.03 -13.34
CA VAL A 32 2.38 -25.60 -13.52
C VAL A 32 1.79 -24.76 -12.38
N SER A 33 0.53 -25.01 -12.03
CA SER A 33 -0.12 -24.31 -10.91
C SER A 33 0.55 -24.60 -9.55
N TYR A 34 0.95 -25.84 -9.34
CA TYR A 34 1.66 -26.24 -8.12
C TYR A 34 3.05 -25.61 -8.07
N TRP A 35 3.77 -25.56 -9.19
CA TRP A 35 5.09 -24.94 -9.27
C TRP A 35 5.05 -23.45 -8.98
N SER A 36 4.10 -22.71 -9.55
CA SER A 36 3.94 -21.27 -9.29
C SER A 36 3.62 -20.99 -7.82
N TRP A 37 2.90 -21.90 -7.16
CA TRP A 37 2.63 -21.79 -5.71
C TRP A 37 3.88 -22.05 -4.88
N VAL A 38 4.66 -23.09 -5.20
CA VAL A 38 5.92 -23.41 -4.50
C VAL A 38 6.95 -22.29 -4.68
N ASP A 39 7.10 -21.75 -5.90
CA ASP A 39 7.99 -20.62 -6.18
C ASP A 39 7.59 -19.39 -5.36
N ALA A 40 6.31 -19.03 -5.33
CA ALA A 40 5.81 -17.93 -4.53
C ALA A 40 6.03 -18.14 -3.01
N GLN A 41 5.89 -19.39 -2.52
CA GLN A 41 6.13 -19.73 -1.12
C GLN A 41 7.61 -19.59 -0.75
N VAL A 42 8.52 -20.02 -1.62
CA VAL A 42 9.97 -19.85 -1.42
C VAL A 42 10.33 -18.38 -1.38
N ARG A 43 9.80 -17.57 -2.30
CA ARG A 43 10.03 -16.11 -2.32
C ARG A 43 9.46 -15.41 -1.09
N ALA A 44 8.25 -15.79 -0.66
CA ALA A 44 7.64 -15.27 0.56
C ALA A 44 8.52 -15.61 1.78
N ALA A 45 9.03 -16.83 1.86
CA ALA A 45 9.94 -17.22 2.92
C ALA A 45 11.24 -16.38 2.92
N VAL A 46 11.80 -16.07 1.75
CA VAL A 46 12.97 -15.18 1.63
C VAL A 46 12.64 -13.77 2.12
N VAL A 47 11.54 -13.17 1.66
CA VAL A 47 11.15 -11.81 2.08
C VAL A 47 10.86 -11.76 3.59
N ILE A 48 10.08 -12.71 4.10
CA ILE A 48 9.69 -12.74 5.51
C ILE A 48 10.88 -13.01 6.42
N SER A 49 11.80 -13.92 6.03
CA SER A 49 13.01 -14.20 6.80
C SER A 49 13.93 -12.99 6.90
N SER A 50 14.04 -12.19 5.85
CA SER A 50 14.78 -10.94 5.86
C SER A 50 14.16 -9.94 6.84
N VAL A 51 12.83 -9.75 6.80
CA VAL A 51 12.11 -8.82 7.69
C VAL A 51 12.17 -9.24 9.16
N LEU A 52 12.15 -10.55 9.44
CA LEU A 52 12.22 -11.09 10.80
C LEU A 52 13.67 -11.22 11.32
N GLU A 53 14.68 -10.93 10.48
CA GLU A 53 16.10 -11.17 10.80
C GLU A 53 16.33 -12.58 11.39
N ALA A 54 15.67 -13.59 10.78
CA ALA A 54 15.62 -14.95 11.31
C ALA A 54 16.99 -15.63 11.22
N PRO A 55 17.67 -15.95 12.34
CA PRO A 55 19.10 -16.29 12.36
C PRO A 55 19.45 -17.59 11.60
N ILE A 56 18.47 -18.45 11.36
CA ILE A 56 18.67 -19.74 10.66
C ILE A 56 18.28 -19.63 9.17
N LEU A 57 17.23 -18.87 8.85
CA LEU A 57 16.68 -18.79 7.48
C LEU A 57 17.40 -17.76 6.63
N THR A 58 17.85 -16.65 7.23
CA THR A 58 18.54 -15.57 6.51
C THR A 58 19.81 -16.05 5.80
N PRO A 59 20.76 -16.75 6.45
CA PRO A 59 21.95 -17.25 5.77
C PRO A 59 21.65 -18.26 4.65
N ALA A 60 20.59 -19.08 4.79
CA ALA A 60 20.19 -20.01 3.75
C ALA A 60 19.59 -19.28 2.52
N ALA A 61 18.77 -18.26 2.77
CA ALA A 61 18.23 -17.40 1.73
C ALA A 61 19.35 -16.64 0.99
N GLU A 62 20.32 -16.09 1.71
CA GLU A 62 21.50 -15.43 1.17
C GLU A 62 22.33 -16.31 0.27
N ALA A 63 22.59 -17.56 0.68
CA ALA A 63 23.38 -18.52 -0.09
C ALA A 63 22.73 -18.91 -1.42
N VAL A 64 21.39 -18.86 -1.51
CA VAL A 64 20.63 -19.29 -2.71
C VAL A 64 20.32 -18.12 -3.64
N SER A 65 20.09 -16.90 -3.09
CA SER A 65 19.61 -15.74 -3.88
C SER A 65 20.72 -14.88 -4.50
N GLY A 66 21.96 -15.05 -4.10
CA GLY A 66 23.05 -14.12 -4.43
C GLY A 66 22.93 -12.77 -3.70
N GLU A 67 23.92 -11.90 -3.90
CA GLU A 67 23.97 -10.58 -3.26
C GLU A 67 23.28 -9.52 -4.14
N PRO A 68 22.25 -8.81 -3.63
CA PRO A 68 21.60 -7.75 -4.39
C PRO A 68 22.50 -6.52 -4.56
N GLY A 69 22.40 -5.87 -5.71
CA GLY A 69 23.01 -4.58 -5.95
C GLY A 69 22.13 -3.44 -5.48
N PHE A 70 22.72 -2.41 -4.86
CA PHE A 70 22.00 -1.19 -4.44
C PHE A 70 22.56 0.04 -5.14
N GLU A 71 21.66 0.90 -5.59
CA GLU A 71 22.01 2.15 -6.26
C GLU A 71 21.06 3.26 -5.81
N ASP A 72 21.62 4.45 -5.53
CA ASP A 72 20.85 5.66 -5.29
C ASP A 72 20.79 6.48 -6.58
N VAL A 73 19.64 6.51 -7.25
CA VAL A 73 19.44 7.24 -8.53
C VAL A 73 18.11 8.00 -8.48
N PRO A 74 17.98 9.15 -9.18
CA PRO A 74 16.68 9.79 -9.29
C PRO A 74 15.75 9.00 -10.23
N VAL A 75 14.49 8.86 -9.85
CA VAL A 75 13.41 8.34 -10.70
C VAL A 75 12.26 9.35 -10.69
N ALA A 76 11.83 9.82 -11.85
CA ALA A 76 10.89 10.93 -12.01
C ALA A 76 11.28 12.16 -11.15
N GLY A 77 12.58 12.47 -11.08
CA GLY A 77 13.11 13.57 -10.28
C GLY A 77 13.17 13.34 -8.76
N ASN A 78 12.71 12.20 -8.27
CA ASN A 78 12.70 11.87 -6.83
C ASN A 78 13.96 11.07 -6.46
N PRO A 79 14.67 11.41 -5.37
CA PRO A 79 15.76 10.59 -4.85
C PRO A 79 15.25 9.17 -4.54
N THR A 80 15.88 8.15 -5.12
CA THR A 80 15.32 6.79 -5.11
C THR A 80 16.42 5.77 -4.80
N LEU A 81 16.10 4.80 -3.95
CA LEU A 81 16.87 3.57 -3.78
C LEU A 81 16.37 2.54 -4.78
N VAL A 82 17.27 2.01 -5.59
CA VAL A 82 17.01 0.87 -6.49
C VAL A 82 17.79 -0.32 -5.98
N ALA A 83 17.09 -1.42 -5.65
CA ALA A 83 17.69 -2.69 -5.30
C ALA A 83 17.48 -3.69 -6.45
N ARG A 84 18.57 -4.23 -6.98
CA ARG A 84 18.56 -5.18 -8.09
C ARG A 84 18.87 -6.59 -7.61
N PRO A 85 18.16 -7.59 -8.12
CA PRO A 85 18.55 -9.00 -7.91
C PRO A 85 19.96 -9.26 -8.44
N ALA A 86 20.59 -10.33 -7.97
CA ALA A 86 21.81 -10.84 -8.56
C ALA A 86 21.54 -11.39 -9.99
N GLY A 87 22.54 -11.26 -10.89
CA GLY A 87 22.44 -11.71 -12.29
C GLY A 87 21.96 -10.63 -13.25
N ASP A 88 21.58 -11.07 -14.45
CA ASP A 88 21.15 -10.18 -15.53
C ASP A 88 19.62 -10.12 -15.61
N GLY A 89 19.05 -8.91 -15.84
CA GLY A 89 17.62 -8.69 -16.05
C GLY A 89 17.15 -9.10 -17.45
N PRO A 90 15.92 -8.76 -17.82
CA PRO A 90 14.97 -7.95 -17.04
C PRO A 90 14.36 -8.71 -15.87
N TRP A 91 13.87 -7.96 -14.85
CA TRP A 91 13.26 -8.54 -13.64
C TRP A 91 11.82 -8.06 -13.44
N PRO A 92 10.94 -8.86 -12.80
CA PRO A 92 9.67 -8.35 -12.31
C PRO A 92 9.92 -7.23 -11.33
N ALA A 93 9.18 -6.12 -11.45
CA ALA A 93 9.45 -4.90 -10.70
C ALA A 93 8.46 -4.70 -9.54
N ILE A 94 8.97 -4.23 -8.41
CA ILE A 94 8.20 -3.74 -7.27
C ILE A 94 8.49 -2.25 -7.09
N PHE A 95 7.45 -1.45 -7.13
CA PHE A 95 7.48 -0.07 -6.63
C PHE A 95 7.03 -0.08 -5.17
N LEU A 96 7.99 0.07 -4.24
CA LEU A 96 7.72 0.11 -2.82
C LEU A 96 7.42 1.54 -2.38
N VAL A 97 6.16 1.81 -2.08
CA VAL A 97 5.67 3.12 -1.63
C VAL A 97 5.63 3.15 -0.11
N ASN A 98 6.57 3.87 0.48
CA ASN A 98 6.68 3.98 1.93
C ASN A 98 5.57 4.85 2.54
N GLY A 99 5.33 4.72 3.84
CA GLY A 99 4.46 5.61 4.61
C GLY A 99 5.11 6.97 4.93
N ALA A 100 4.38 7.80 5.68
CA ALA A 100 4.83 9.12 6.10
C ALA A 100 5.90 9.03 7.21
N VAL A 101 7.15 8.72 6.85
CA VAL A 101 8.28 8.58 7.77
C VAL A 101 9.43 9.51 7.38
N ARG A 102 10.09 10.09 8.39
CA ARG A 102 11.12 11.11 8.21
C ARG A 102 12.36 10.60 7.48
N GLU A 103 12.74 9.38 7.76
CA GLU A 103 13.90 8.70 7.19
C GLU A 103 13.70 8.35 5.72
N GLY A 104 12.43 8.23 5.28
CA GLY A 104 12.07 7.87 3.91
C GLY A 104 12.70 6.53 3.49
N ARG A 105 13.32 6.48 2.30
CA ARG A 105 14.02 5.30 1.77
C ARG A 105 15.24 4.86 2.62
N LYS A 106 15.72 5.72 3.53
CA LYS A 106 16.85 5.42 4.42
C LYS A 106 16.44 4.72 5.71
N LEU A 107 15.13 4.54 5.97
CA LEU A 107 14.64 3.78 7.10
C LEU A 107 15.18 2.34 7.03
N PRO A 108 15.85 1.81 8.10
CA PRO A 108 16.43 0.47 8.06
C PRO A 108 15.44 -0.61 7.66
N GLU A 109 14.22 -0.59 8.16
CA GLU A 109 13.17 -1.56 7.87
C GLU A 109 12.74 -1.53 6.38
N VAL A 110 12.74 -0.35 5.76
CA VAL A 110 12.47 -0.19 4.33
C VAL A 110 13.61 -0.79 3.50
N ARG A 111 14.84 -0.58 3.92
CA ARG A 111 16.02 -1.14 3.25
C ARG A 111 16.05 -2.67 3.36
N ILE A 112 15.76 -3.21 4.55
CA ILE A 112 15.65 -4.66 4.78
C ILE A 112 14.56 -5.27 3.91
N LEU A 113 13.40 -4.63 3.83
CA LEU A 113 12.30 -5.08 2.98
C LEU A 113 12.66 -5.04 1.49
N ALA A 114 13.31 -3.96 1.04
CA ALA A 114 13.80 -3.84 -0.35
C ALA A 114 14.84 -4.92 -0.69
N GLU A 115 15.76 -5.21 0.24
CA GLU A 115 16.73 -6.28 0.12
C GLU A 115 16.04 -7.65 0.04
N GLY A 116 15.08 -7.93 0.92
CA GLY A 116 14.32 -9.19 0.91
C GLY A 116 13.61 -9.42 -0.41
N PHE A 117 12.97 -8.41 -0.98
CA PHE A 117 12.38 -8.50 -2.31
C PHE A 117 13.42 -8.68 -3.43
N ALA A 118 14.56 -7.98 -3.35
CA ALA A 118 15.61 -8.13 -4.36
C ALA A 118 16.23 -9.54 -4.29
N ARG A 119 16.45 -10.10 -3.10
CA ARG A 119 16.85 -11.51 -2.90
C ARG A 119 15.81 -12.50 -3.43
N ALA A 120 14.52 -12.14 -3.34
CA ALA A 120 13.42 -12.91 -3.91
C ALA A 120 13.30 -12.77 -5.45
N GLY A 121 14.20 -12.00 -6.10
CA GLY A 121 14.31 -11.88 -7.56
C GLY A 121 13.44 -10.76 -8.15
N TYR A 122 13.15 -9.69 -7.39
CA TYR A 122 12.41 -8.51 -7.87
C TYR A 122 13.33 -7.28 -7.95
N LEU A 123 13.24 -6.52 -9.03
CA LEU A 123 13.76 -5.16 -9.07
C LEU A 123 12.91 -4.28 -8.16
N VAL A 124 13.51 -3.68 -7.14
CA VAL A 124 12.77 -2.87 -6.16
C VAL A 124 13.15 -1.42 -6.28
N VAL A 125 12.15 -0.56 -6.38
CA VAL A 125 12.31 0.90 -6.52
C VAL A 125 11.62 1.60 -5.36
N VAL A 126 12.37 2.34 -4.56
CA VAL A 126 11.90 3.01 -3.32
C VAL A 126 12.24 4.50 -3.39
N PRO A 127 11.34 5.37 -3.85
CA PRO A 127 11.58 6.81 -3.89
C PRO A 127 11.30 7.51 -2.55
N ASP A 128 11.92 8.66 -2.35
CA ASP A 128 11.45 9.66 -1.41
C ASP A 128 10.43 10.56 -2.12
N LEU A 129 9.14 10.26 -1.95
CA LEU A 129 8.08 11.05 -2.56
C LEU A 129 7.90 12.40 -1.85
N PRO A 130 7.50 13.46 -2.57
CA PRO A 130 7.32 14.80 -2.02
C PRO A 130 6.39 14.80 -0.81
N GLY A 131 6.78 15.46 0.24
CA GLY A 131 5.99 15.65 1.45
C GLY A 131 5.95 14.49 2.44
N LEU A 132 6.19 13.24 2.04
CA LEU A 132 6.09 12.09 2.96
C LEU A 132 7.06 12.18 4.14
N ARG A 133 8.30 12.61 3.90
CA ARG A 133 9.31 12.78 4.95
C ARG A 133 8.97 13.91 5.93
N GLU A 134 8.23 14.90 5.46
CA GLU A 134 7.69 16.02 6.25
C GLU A 134 6.35 15.71 6.88
N ALA A 135 5.85 14.46 6.76
CA ALA A 135 4.53 14.06 7.20
C ALA A 135 3.40 14.89 6.55
N ARG A 136 3.56 15.23 5.27
CA ARG A 136 2.57 15.95 4.46
C ARG A 136 2.16 15.08 3.28
N ILE A 137 0.87 14.94 3.07
CA ILE A 137 0.27 14.18 1.98
C ILE A 137 -0.63 15.15 1.22
N THR A 138 -0.32 15.34 -0.05
CA THR A 138 -0.99 16.31 -0.92
C THR A 138 -1.29 15.67 -2.28
N PRO A 139 -2.13 16.27 -3.13
CA PRO A 139 -2.32 15.81 -4.52
C PRO A 139 -1.01 15.67 -5.29
N GLN A 140 -0.02 16.56 -5.04
CA GLN A 140 1.30 16.48 -5.65
C GLN A 140 2.06 15.21 -5.23
N THR A 141 1.85 14.71 -4.00
CA THR A 141 2.41 13.42 -3.56
C THR A 141 1.82 12.26 -4.37
N ALA A 142 0.50 12.28 -4.60
CA ALA A 142 -0.20 11.27 -5.41
C ALA A 142 0.24 11.33 -6.88
N GLU A 143 0.35 12.52 -7.45
CA GLU A 143 0.85 12.72 -8.81
C GLU A 143 2.29 12.22 -8.98
N ALA A 144 3.20 12.57 -8.07
CA ALA A 144 4.58 12.07 -8.09
C ALA A 144 4.63 10.54 -7.99
N THR A 145 3.74 9.91 -7.20
CA THR A 145 3.61 8.45 -7.13
C THR A 145 3.27 7.86 -8.50
N THR A 146 2.32 8.46 -9.20
CA THR A 146 1.92 8.05 -10.55
C THR A 146 3.07 8.23 -11.56
N GLN A 147 3.78 9.35 -11.51
CA GLN A 147 4.92 9.63 -12.40
C GLN A 147 6.06 8.62 -12.20
N VAL A 148 6.39 8.31 -10.94
CA VAL A 148 7.39 7.28 -10.62
C VAL A 148 6.96 5.91 -11.17
N ALA A 149 5.72 5.47 -10.94
CA ALA A 149 5.21 4.20 -11.45
C ALA A 149 5.30 4.11 -12.99
N ARG A 150 4.99 5.21 -13.69
CA ARG A 150 5.11 5.30 -15.16
C ARG A 150 6.55 5.18 -15.63
N GLU A 151 7.48 5.85 -14.97
CA GLU A 151 8.90 5.78 -15.32
C GLU A 151 9.45 4.37 -15.07
N ILE A 152 9.10 3.73 -13.93
CA ILE A 152 9.49 2.34 -13.65
C ILE A 152 9.00 1.40 -14.76
N SER A 153 7.72 1.50 -15.15
CA SER A 153 7.16 0.63 -16.20
C SER A 153 7.80 0.84 -17.58
N GLY A 154 8.48 1.93 -17.81
CA GLY A 154 9.21 2.22 -19.06
C GLY A 154 10.69 1.81 -19.05
N ARG A 155 11.20 1.27 -17.95
CA ARG A 155 12.63 0.91 -17.83
C ARG A 155 12.95 -0.36 -18.59
N PRO A 156 14.13 -0.46 -19.25
CA PRO A 156 14.51 -1.66 -20.00
C PRO A 156 14.86 -2.86 -19.11
N ASP A 157 15.16 -2.65 -17.83
CA ASP A 157 15.44 -3.68 -16.84
C ASP A 157 14.17 -4.18 -16.11
N VAL A 158 12.96 -3.72 -16.51
CA VAL A 158 11.67 -4.19 -16.01
C VAL A 158 11.06 -5.19 -16.98
N GLU A 159 10.73 -6.38 -16.47
CA GLU A 159 10.11 -7.47 -17.23
C GLU A 159 8.68 -7.04 -17.67
N ASP A 160 8.35 -7.26 -18.94
CA ASP A 160 7.05 -6.98 -19.58
C ASP A 160 6.55 -5.51 -19.46
N GLY A 161 7.34 -4.60 -18.89
CA GLY A 161 6.93 -3.21 -18.64
C GLY A 161 5.82 -3.08 -17.59
N GLU A 162 5.66 -4.07 -16.73
CA GLU A 162 4.69 -4.09 -15.64
C GLU A 162 5.35 -3.94 -14.27
N VAL A 163 4.65 -3.27 -13.35
CA VAL A 163 5.14 -3.03 -11.99
C VAL A 163 4.08 -3.40 -10.96
N ALA A 164 4.47 -4.14 -9.93
CA ALA A 164 3.66 -4.35 -8.75
C ALA A 164 3.79 -3.14 -7.81
N LEU A 165 2.67 -2.50 -7.46
CA LEU A 165 2.64 -1.40 -6.50
C LEU A 165 2.49 -1.99 -5.10
N VAL A 166 3.54 -1.92 -4.30
CA VAL A 166 3.54 -2.39 -2.91
C VAL A 166 3.60 -1.19 -1.98
N GLY A 167 2.61 -1.03 -1.13
CA GLY A 167 2.53 0.15 -0.27
C GLY A 167 2.26 -0.18 1.20
N VAL A 168 2.74 0.69 2.07
CA VAL A 168 2.53 0.57 3.53
C VAL A 168 1.88 1.85 4.04
N SER A 169 0.79 1.70 4.83
CA SER A 169 0.10 2.85 5.43
C SER A 169 -0.37 3.83 4.35
N THR A 170 -0.03 5.10 4.45
CA THR A 170 -0.28 6.13 3.44
C THR A 170 0.29 5.75 2.06
N GLY A 171 1.42 5.04 2.03
CA GLY A 171 2.00 4.55 0.77
C GLY A 171 1.08 3.55 0.06
N ALA A 172 0.35 2.71 0.80
CA ALA A 172 -0.65 1.81 0.23
C ALA A 172 -1.84 2.59 -0.37
N THR A 173 -2.25 3.69 0.27
CA THR A 173 -3.27 4.60 -0.27
C THR A 173 -2.79 5.28 -1.55
N LEU A 174 -1.52 5.77 -1.57
CA LEU A 174 -0.93 6.38 -2.76
C LEU A 174 -0.79 5.39 -3.92
N ALA A 175 -0.46 4.12 -3.64
CA ALA A 175 -0.44 3.06 -4.64
C ALA A 175 -1.82 2.82 -5.27
N LEU A 176 -2.90 2.84 -4.46
CA LEU A 176 -4.27 2.74 -4.96
C LEU A 176 -4.62 3.93 -5.85
N LEU A 177 -4.31 5.17 -5.42
CA LEU A 177 -4.56 6.38 -6.20
C LEU A 177 -3.79 6.39 -7.53
N ALA A 178 -2.51 6.01 -7.51
CA ALA A 178 -1.71 5.92 -8.73
C ALA A 178 -2.31 4.94 -9.74
N ALA A 179 -2.79 3.77 -9.28
CA ALA A 179 -3.37 2.76 -10.16
C ALA A 179 -4.72 3.17 -10.79
N GLU A 180 -5.33 4.25 -10.33
CA GLU A 180 -6.53 4.84 -10.95
C GLU A 180 -6.19 5.63 -12.21
N ASP A 181 -4.94 6.05 -12.40
CA ASP A 181 -4.52 6.83 -13.55
C ASP A 181 -4.62 6.01 -14.84
N PRO A 182 -5.32 6.52 -15.87
CA PRO A 182 -5.44 5.83 -17.16
C PRO A 182 -4.10 5.51 -17.83
N ALA A 183 -3.04 6.28 -17.57
CA ALA A 183 -1.72 6.09 -18.15
C ALA A 183 -0.98 4.85 -17.58
N LEU A 184 -1.43 4.33 -16.45
CA LEU A 184 -0.92 3.09 -15.84
C LEU A 184 -1.75 1.84 -16.20
N ARG A 185 -2.77 2.01 -17.04
CA ARG A 185 -3.59 0.87 -17.49
C ARG A 185 -2.74 -0.12 -18.30
N GLY A 186 -2.73 -1.38 -17.88
CA GLY A 186 -1.88 -2.42 -18.46
C GLY A 186 -0.39 -2.30 -18.14
N LYS A 187 -0.04 -1.49 -17.12
CA LYS A 187 1.34 -1.33 -16.63
C LYS A 187 1.49 -1.69 -15.16
N VAL A 188 0.41 -2.01 -14.50
CA VAL A 188 0.37 -2.46 -13.11
C VAL A 188 -0.12 -3.89 -13.07
N SER A 189 0.69 -4.81 -12.52
CA SER A 189 0.33 -6.22 -12.37
C SER A 189 -0.48 -6.49 -11.09
N LEU A 190 -0.19 -5.75 -10.01
CA LEU A 190 -0.77 -5.95 -8.69
C LEU A 190 -0.72 -4.66 -7.87
N ILE A 191 -1.68 -4.49 -6.97
CA ILE A 191 -1.56 -3.59 -5.81
C ILE A 191 -1.57 -4.45 -4.55
N ALA A 192 -0.47 -4.40 -3.76
CA ALA A 192 -0.38 -5.02 -2.45
C ALA A 192 -0.23 -3.94 -1.39
N GLY A 193 -1.20 -3.82 -0.48
CA GLY A 193 -1.24 -2.75 0.51
C GLY A 193 -1.32 -3.28 1.94
N VAL A 194 -0.52 -2.67 2.82
CA VAL A 194 -0.62 -2.91 4.27
C VAL A 194 -1.22 -1.68 4.92
N ALA A 195 -2.34 -1.86 5.60
CA ALA A 195 -3.04 -0.84 6.38
C ALA A 195 -3.32 0.48 5.64
N PRO A 196 -3.96 0.48 4.45
CA PRO A 196 -4.36 1.71 3.78
C PRO A 196 -5.53 2.39 4.47
N TYR A 197 -5.66 3.70 4.27
CA TYR A 197 -6.96 4.34 4.42
C TYR A 197 -7.66 4.45 3.05
N SER A 198 -8.99 4.56 3.08
CA SER A 198 -9.82 4.67 1.88
C SER A 198 -10.55 6.00 1.75
N ASN A 199 -10.76 6.69 2.87
CA ASN A 199 -11.56 7.91 2.93
C ASN A 199 -10.93 8.95 3.86
N ILE A 200 -10.51 10.07 3.28
CA ILE A 200 -9.84 11.14 4.02
C ILE A 200 -10.75 11.80 5.06
N LYS A 201 -12.06 11.91 4.84
CA LYS A 201 -13.00 12.46 5.82
C LYS A 201 -13.03 11.61 7.09
N THR A 202 -12.98 10.28 6.93
CA THR A 202 -12.88 9.37 8.08
C THR A 202 -11.57 9.57 8.84
N VAL A 203 -10.46 9.72 8.12
CA VAL A 203 -9.13 9.98 8.73
C VAL A 203 -9.12 11.30 9.48
N LEU A 204 -9.65 12.38 8.89
CA LEU A 204 -9.76 13.68 9.52
C LEU A 204 -10.63 13.65 10.78
N SER A 205 -11.79 12.98 10.72
CA SER A 205 -12.68 12.81 11.87
C SER A 205 -11.98 12.08 13.01
N LEU A 206 -11.32 10.97 12.67
CA LEU A 206 -10.56 10.16 13.62
C LEU A 206 -9.41 10.95 14.26
N ALA A 207 -8.62 11.65 13.45
CA ALA A 207 -7.47 12.42 13.90
C ALA A 207 -7.82 13.58 14.83
N THR A 208 -9.00 14.17 14.66
CA THR A 208 -9.44 15.33 15.44
C THR A 208 -10.29 14.97 16.67
N THR A 209 -11.15 13.95 16.55
CA THR A 209 -12.15 13.62 17.55
C THR A 209 -11.94 12.27 18.25
N GLY A 210 -11.06 11.42 17.75
CA GLY A 210 -10.92 10.03 18.19
C GLY A 210 -12.09 9.13 17.80
N GLN A 211 -12.96 9.60 16.87
CA GLN A 211 -14.17 8.91 16.46
C GLN A 211 -14.42 9.06 14.96
N TYR A 212 -15.07 8.08 14.36
CA TYR A 212 -15.51 8.15 12.96
C TYR A 212 -16.91 7.58 12.80
N ARG A 213 -17.62 8.03 11.76
CA ARG A 213 -18.95 7.53 11.44
C ARG A 213 -18.85 6.38 10.45
N ARG A 214 -19.40 5.24 10.80
CA ARG A 214 -19.50 4.07 9.94
C ARG A 214 -20.57 4.30 8.85
N SER A 215 -20.59 3.48 7.82
CA SER A 215 -21.52 3.61 6.67
C SER A 215 -23.01 3.49 7.05
N ASP A 216 -23.32 2.83 8.16
CA ASP A 216 -24.68 2.72 8.73
C ASP A 216 -25.07 3.90 9.63
N GLY A 217 -24.16 4.90 9.78
CA GLY A 217 -24.39 6.10 10.57
C GLY A 217 -23.93 5.98 12.03
N GLU A 218 -23.54 4.80 12.51
CA GLU A 218 -23.05 4.60 13.86
C GLU A 218 -21.72 5.34 14.09
N LEU A 219 -21.58 6.00 15.24
CA LEU A 219 -20.37 6.68 15.65
C LEU A 219 -19.48 5.71 16.44
N ILE A 220 -18.32 5.40 15.90
CA ILE A 220 -17.37 4.45 16.46
C ILE A 220 -16.20 5.20 17.09
N ARG A 221 -15.93 4.94 18.36
CA ARG A 221 -14.70 5.38 19.02
C ARG A 221 -13.53 4.49 18.60
N TYR A 222 -12.39 5.12 18.30
CA TYR A 222 -11.18 4.42 17.92
C TYR A 222 -9.95 5.15 18.48
N GLU A 223 -9.09 4.40 19.17
CA GLU A 223 -7.89 4.94 19.77
C GLU A 223 -6.73 4.91 18.75
N ALA A 224 -6.69 5.93 17.90
CA ALA A 224 -5.58 6.09 16.97
C ALA A 224 -4.36 6.71 17.66
N ASP A 225 -3.16 6.34 17.20
CA ASP A 225 -1.91 6.98 17.64
C ASP A 225 -1.93 8.47 17.31
N SER A 226 -1.39 9.28 18.19
CA SER A 226 -1.36 10.74 18.05
C SER A 226 -0.59 11.23 16.82
N PHE A 227 0.32 10.42 16.28
CA PHE A 227 1.01 10.75 15.04
C PHE A 227 0.04 10.89 13.84
N LEU A 228 -1.09 10.18 13.84
CA LEU A 228 -2.15 10.39 12.85
C LEU A 228 -2.64 11.85 12.85
N SER A 229 -2.89 12.42 14.05
CA SER A 229 -3.30 13.80 14.18
C SER A 229 -2.24 14.77 13.64
N TYR A 230 -0.96 14.47 13.89
CA TYR A 230 0.15 15.27 13.38
C TYR A 230 0.23 15.25 11.84
N VAL A 231 0.23 14.07 11.22
CA VAL A 231 0.26 13.92 9.75
C VAL A 231 -0.95 14.61 9.11
N THR A 232 -2.12 14.40 9.69
CA THR A 232 -3.38 14.99 9.20
C THR A 232 -3.35 16.51 9.25
N ALA A 233 -2.85 17.09 10.34
CA ALA A 233 -2.73 18.55 10.46
C ALA A 233 -1.71 19.12 9.47
N ARG A 234 -0.55 18.48 9.32
CA ARG A 234 0.48 18.88 8.35
C ARG A 234 -0.07 18.86 6.92
N SER A 235 -0.82 17.82 6.57
CA SER A 235 -1.44 17.68 5.25
C SER A 235 -2.52 18.73 5.00
N LEU A 236 -3.39 18.95 6.00
CA LEU A 236 -4.48 19.92 5.87
C LEU A 236 -3.97 21.37 5.79
N VAL A 237 -2.91 21.71 6.54
CA VAL A 237 -2.28 23.04 6.44
C VAL A 237 -1.59 23.22 5.08
N ALA A 238 -0.95 22.17 4.57
CA ALA A 238 -0.31 22.21 3.24
C ALA A 238 -1.29 22.29 2.06
N ALA A 239 -2.58 22.04 2.28
CA ALA A 239 -3.64 22.25 1.30
C ALA A 239 -4.14 23.72 1.26
N LEU A 240 -3.68 24.57 2.17
CA LEU A 240 -3.95 26.01 2.09
C LEU A 240 -3.18 26.64 0.93
N PRO A 241 -3.70 27.70 0.31
CA PRO A 241 -2.94 28.47 -0.67
C PRO A 241 -1.60 28.93 -0.08
N PRO A 242 -0.49 28.86 -0.85
CA PRO A 242 0.80 29.33 -0.39
C PRO A 242 0.75 30.79 0.04
N GLY A 243 1.17 31.07 1.28
CA GLY A 243 1.08 32.43 1.83
C GLY A 243 1.54 32.53 3.29
N GLU A 244 1.20 33.64 3.92
CA GLU A 244 1.56 33.92 5.31
C GLU A 244 0.83 32.99 6.28
N ASP A 245 -0.44 32.73 6.04
CA ASP A 245 -1.26 31.83 6.86
C ASP A 245 -0.71 30.39 6.86
N GLU A 246 -0.42 29.85 5.66
CA GLU A 246 0.13 28.50 5.52
C GLU A 246 1.49 28.42 6.24
N ARG A 247 2.39 29.38 6.02
CA ARG A 247 3.71 29.41 6.69
C ARG A 247 3.58 29.47 8.18
N THR A 248 2.74 30.36 8.69
CA THR A 248 2.51 30.56 10.13
C THR A 248 2.01 29.27 10.79
N LEU A 249 1.03 28.59 10.18
CA LEU A 249 0.49 27.35 10.73
C LEU A 249 1.49 26.19 10.59
N SER A 250 2.25 26.14 9.51
CA SER A 250 3.34 25.16 9.31
C SER A 250 4.41 25.30 10.38
N GLU A 251 4.85 26.53 10.74
CA GLU A 251 5.80 26.76 11.82
C GLU A 251 5.29 26.32 13.19
N VAL A 252 4.00 26.50 13.48
CA VAL A 252 3.39 25.99 14.72
C VAL A 252 3.50 24.46 14.77
N LEU A 253 3.21 23.79 13.66
CA LEU A 253 3.28 22.33 13.57
C LEU A 253 4.72 21.80 13.54
N GLU A 254 5.68 22.53 13.01
CA GLU A 254 7.10 22.14 13.05
C GLU A 254 7.67 22.12 14.46
N ARG A 255 7.22 23.05 15.31
CA ARG A 255 7.55 23.10 16.74
C ARG A 255 6.78 22.06 17.55
N ALA A 256 5.74 21.46 16.98
CA ALA A 256 4.91 20.49 17.67
C ALA A 256 5.68 19.18 17.93
N CYS A 257 5.45 18.60 19.09
CA CYS A 257 5.99 17.29 19.42
C CYS A 257 5.23 16.18 18.67
N ARG A 258 5.88 15.54 17.71
CA ARG A 258 5.29 14.50 16.86
C ARG A 258 4.79 13.27 17.61
N LYS A 259 5.41 12.95 18.75
CA LYS A 259 5.12 11.75 19.55
C LYS A 259 4.43 12.09 20.89
N CYS A 260 4.01 13.33 21.08
CA CYS A 260 3.27 13.72 22.28
C CYS A 260 1.80 13.29 22.19
N PRO A 261 1.11 13.08 23.32
CA PRO A 261 -0.31 12.70 23.34
C PRO A 261 -1.23 13.69 22.60
N ASP A 262 -0.87 14.97 22.55
CA ASP A 262 -1.60 16.01 21.83
C ASP A 262 -0.66 16.88 20.98
N PRO A 263 -0.31 16.45 19.75
CA PRO A 263 0.54 17.23 18.86
C PRO A 263 -0.15 18.49 18.33
N LEU A 264 -1.47 18.61 18.48
CA LEU A 264 -2.26 19.77 18.04
C LEU A 264 -2.46 20.82 19.13
N SER A 265 -1.89 20.64 20.33
CA SER A 265 -2.06 21.57 21.46
C SER A 265 -1.69 23.02 21.11
N GLY A 266 -0.61 23.23 20.36
CA GLY A 266 -0.20 24.55 19.87
C GLY A 266 -1.22 25.23 18.96
N LEU A 267 -1.84 24.47 18.04
CA LEU A 267 -2.92 24.97 17.18
C LEU A 267 -4.19 25.27 17.99
N ARG A 268 -4.52 24.41 18.97
CA ARG A 268 -5.70 24.59 19.83
C ARG A 268 -5.61 25.83 20.74
N ALA A 269 -4.41 26.17 21.19
CA ALA A 269 -4.14 27.33 22.02
C ALA A 269 -3.99 28.64 21.23
N ARG A 270 -3.86 28.55 19.88
CA ARG A 270 -3.61 29.71 19.03
C ARG A 270 -4.86 30.60 18.90
N ARG A 271 -4.66 31.91 19.01
CA ARG A 271 -5.65 32.88 18.53
C ARG A 271 -5.70 32.86 17.00
N THR A 272 -6.86 33.13 16.45
CA THR A 272 -7.08 33.04 14.99
C THR A 272 -7.49 34.37 14.35
N ASP A 273 -7.45 35.45 15.14
CA ASP A 273 -7.93 36.78 14.72
C ASP A 273 -7.05 37.36 13.58
N ASP A 274 -5.79 36.97 13.56
CA ASP A 274 -4.75 37.35 12.58
C ASP A 274 -4.74 36.47 11.31
N LEU A 275 -5.53 35.40 11.27
CA LEU A 275 -5.59 34.48 10.14
C LEU A 275 -6.72 34.87 9.17
N GLY A 276 -6.51 34.59 7.90
CA GLY A 276 -7.56 34.66 6.87
C GLY A 276 -8.68 33.65 7.08
N PRO A 277 -9.83 33.79 6.40
CA PRO A 277 -11.01 32.94 6.61
C PRO A 277 -10.71 31.44 6.40
N GLY A 278 -9.95 31.09 5.35
CA GLY A 278 -9.59 29.71 5.05
C GLY A 278 -8.73 29.06 6.13
N ALA A 279 -7.67 29.75 6.58
CA ALA A 279 -6.81 29.27 7.66
C ALA A 279 -7.56 29.13 8.98
N ARG A 280 -8.48 30.06 9.27
CA ARG A 280 -9.36 29.98 10.46
C ARG A 280 -10.24 28.73 10.44
N SER A 281 -10.83 28.38 9.28
CA SER A 281 -11.66 27.17 9.17
C SER A 281 -10.83 25.90 9.37
N VAL A 282 -9.60 25.85 8.85
CA VAL A 282 -8.64 24.77 9.07
C VAL A 282 -8.32 24.62 10.56
N VAL A 283 -7.96 25.71 11.25
CA VAL A 283 -7.68 25.67 12.69
C VAL A 283 -8.89 25.23 13.49
N LYS A 284 -10.11 25.72 13.16
CA LYS A 284 -11.35 25.28 13.82
C LYS A 284 -11.60 23.79 13.67
N LEU A 285 -11.39 23.23 12.48
CA LEU A 285 -11.54 21.81 12.24
C LEU A 285 -10.49 20.99 13.03
N LEU A 286 -9.23 21.38 13.00
CA LEU A 286 -8.13 20.70 13.72
C LEU A 286 -8.27 20.83 15.25
N ALA A 287 -8.84 21.91 15.74
CA ALA A 287 -9.12 22.10 17.15
C ALA A 287 -10.37 21.36 17.65
N ASN A 288 -11.21 20.86 16.74
CA ASN A 288 -12.47 20.20 17.09
C ASN A 288 -12.22 18.85 17.80
N ARG A 289 -12.97 18.60 18.87
CA ARG A 289 -13.01 17.31 19.59
C ARG A 289 -14.42 16.71 19.64
N ASN A 290 -15.42 17.40 19.06
CA ASN A 290 -16.80 16.95 19.04
C ASN A 290 -17.13 16.31 17.67
N PRO A 291 -17.38 15.00 17.60
CA PRO A 291 -17.67 14.31 16.36
C PRO A 291 -18.96 14.78 15.68
N GLU A 292 -19.94 15.27 16.43
CA GLU A 292 -21.19 15.78 15.86
C GLU A 292 -21.00 17.12 15.11
N ARG A 293 -19.96 17.88 15.45
CA ARG A 293 -19.62 19.14 14.78
C ARG A 293 -18.72 18.94 13.55
N PHE A 294 -18.14 17.74 13.39
CA PHE A 294 -17.13 17.49 12.36
C PHE A 294 -17.66 17.82 10.95
N ALA A 295 -18.85 17.34 10.60
CA ALA A 295 -19.41 17.53 9.26
C ALA A 295 -19.62 19.01 8.91
N ALA A 296 -20.11 19.79 9.87
CA ALA A 296 -20.31 21.24 9.69
C ALA A 296 -18.98 21.97 9.51
N LEU A 297 -17.99 21.67 10.36
CA LEU A 297 -16.66 22.29 10.28
C LEU A 297 -15.89 21.87 9.00
N TYR A 298 -16.07 20.64 8.54
CA TYR A 298 -15.51 20.20 7.26
C TYR A 298 -16.14 20.98 6.07
N ALA A 299 -17.43 21.27 6.13
CA ALA A 299 -18.12 22.07 5.12
C ALA A 299 -17.71 23.56 5.13
N GLU A 300 -17.17 24.07 6.24
CA GLU A 300 -16.61 25.44 6.34
C GLU A 300 -15.23 25.58 5.69
N LEU A 301 -14.55 24.47 5.34
CA LEU A 301 -13.26 24.53 4.63
C LEU A 301 -13.43 25.16 3.24
N PRO A 302 -12.42 25.89 2.71
CA PRO A 302 -12.43 26.35 1.31
C PRO A 302 -12.66 25.22 0.32
N ASP A 303 -13.33 25.50 -0.78
CA ASP A 303 -13.66 24.51 -1.80
C ASP A 303 -12.40 23.82 -2.36
N GLU A 304 -11.34 24.58 -2.61
CA GLU A 304 -10.05 24.07 -3.08
C GLU A 304 -9.44 23.07 -2.09
N VAL A 305 -9.41 23.42 -0.80
CA VAL A 305 -8.91 22.53 0.26
C VAL A 305 -9.75 21.26 0.35
N ARG A 306 -11.07 21.35 0.20
CA ARG A 306 -11.92 20.15 0.20
C ARG A 306 -11.69 19.28 -1.02
N HIS A 307 -11.49 19.89 -2.19
CA HIS A 307 -11.18 19.19 -3.42
C HIS A 307 -9.86 18.42 -3.30
N ASP A 308 -8.78 19.08 -2.87
CA ASP A 308 -7.47 18.46 -2.65
C ASP A 308 -7.54 17.28 -1.68
N LEU A 309 -8.35 17.41 -0.61
CA LEU A 309 -8.56 16.32 0.32
C LEU A 309 -9.34 15.16 -0.30
N GLU A 310 -10.36 15.44 -1.10
CA GLU A 310 -11.18 14.41 -1.74
C GLU A 310 -10.39 13.61 -2.78
N GLU A 311 -9.46 14.22 -3.49
CA GLU A 311 -8.51 13.55 -4.39
C GLU A 311 -7.60 12.54 -3.67
N LEU A 312 -7.40 12.69 -2.35
CA LEU A 312 -6.64 11.75 -1.53
C LEU A 312 -7.50 10.57 -1.02
N SER A 313 -8.70 10.37 -1.55
CA SER A 313 -9.61 9.29 -1.15
C SER A 313 -9.75 8.24 -2.26
N PRO A 314 -9.03 7.11 -2.20
CA PRO A 314 -9.15 6.05 -3.23
C PRO A 314 -10.56 5.51 -3.38
N LEU A 315 -11.39 5.59 -2.33
CA LEU A 315 -12.78 5.12 -2.38
C LEU A 315 -13.61 5.80 -3.47
N ALA A 316 -13.30 7.05 -3.82
CA ALA A 316 -14.01 7.79 -4.87
C ALA A 316 -13.66 7.28 -6.28
N GLY A 317 -12.46 6.75 -6.47
CA GLY A 317 -11.91 6.33 -7.76
C GLY A 317 -11.80 4.82 -8.01
N THR A 318 -11.99 4.01 -6.99
CA THR A 318 -11.71 2.56 -7.02
C THR A 318 -12.43 1.77 -8.11
N GLY A 319 -13.54 2.23 -8.63
CA GLY A 319 -14.18 1.64 -9.81
C GLY A 319 -13.31 1.66 -11.08
N ARG A 320 -12.20 2.39 -11.10
CA ARG A 320 -11.23 2.46 -12.21
C ARG A 320 -10.11 1.43 -12.08
N ILE A 321 -9.85 0.90 -10.88
CA ILE A 321 -8.82 -0.12 -10.65
C ILE A 321 -9.29 -1.44 -11.24
N ARG A 322 -8.49 -2.01 -12.14
CA ARG A 322 -8.81 -3.26 -12.87
C ARG A 322 -7.84 -4.39 -12.59
N VAL A 323 -6.81 -4.11 -11.79
CA VAL A 323 -5.79 -5.08 -11.39
C VAL A 323 -6.15 -5.72 -10.06
N PRO A 324 -5.61 -6.91 -9.75
CA PRO A 324 -5.78 -7.52 -8.43
C PRO A 324 -5.30 -6.60 -7.31
N VAL A 325 -6.06 -6.58 -6.21
CA VAL A 325 -5.72 -5.80 -5.01
C VAL A 325 -5.72 -6.73 -3.80
N GLU A 326 -4.56 -6.91 -3.20
CA GLU A 326 -4.37 -7.63 -1.94
C GLU A 326 -4.09 -6.62 -0.83
N LEU A 327 -4.93 -6.62 0.21
CA LEU A 327 -4.79 -5.74 1.36
C LEU A 327 -4.59 -6.56 2.63
N ALA A 328 -3.71 -6.09 3.52
CA ALA A 328 -3.54 -6.65 4.85
C ALA A 328 -3.67 -5.55 5.91
N THR A 329 -4.23 -5.87 7.07
CA THR A 329 -4.34 -4.95 8.21
C THR A 329 -4.39 -5.71 9.53
N GLY A 330 -3.96 -5.05 10.61
CA GLY A 330 -4.13 -5.56 11.95
C GLY A 330 -5.60 -5.40 12.43
N PRO A 331 -6.10 -6.29 13.30
CA PRO A 331 -7.45 -6.16 13.85
C PRO A 331 -7.62 -4.92 14.74
N ARG A 332 -6.53 -4.41 15.30
CA ARG A 332 -6.43 -3.18 16.10
C ARG A 332 -5.29 -2.33 15.58
N ASP A 333 -5.38 -1.96 14.31
CA ASP A 333 -4.37 -1.10 13.69
C ASP A 333 -4.30 0.24 14.42
N LYS A 334 -3.10 0.72 14.73
CA LYS A 334 -2.92 1.93 15.55
C LYS A 334 -3.23 3.25 14.86
N TYR A 335 -3.47 3.24 13.53
CA TYR A 335 -3.79 4.45 12.78
C TYR A 335 -5.13 4.37 12.08
N PHE A 336 -5.41 3.28 11.36
CA PHE A 336 -6.60 3.16 10.55
C PHE A 336 -7.42 1.92 10.93
N PRO A 337 -8.71 2.11 11.22
CA PRO A 337 -9.57 0.96 11.53
C PRO A 337 -9.68 0.04 10.30
N PRO A 338 -9.77 -1.30 10.50
CA PRO A 338 -9.90 -2.27 9.40
C PRO A 338 -11.07 -1.98 8.45
N SER A 339 -12.06 -1.22 8.91
CA SER A 339 -13.18 -0.76 8.07
C SER A 339 -12.74 0.06 6.86
N GLN A 340 -11.55 0.70 6.91
CA GLN A 340 -10.97 1.41 5.77
C GLN A 340 -10.59 0.43 4.64
N SER A 341 -9.93 -0.68 4.97
CA SER A 341 -9.60 -1.73 3.99
C SER A 341 -10.87 -2.44 3.48
N TYR A 342 -11.83 -2.75 4.35
CA TYR A 342 -13.11 -3.36 3.95
C TYR A 342 -13.97 -2.45 3.07
N ALA A 343 -13.90 -1.14 3.25
CA ALA A 343 -14.60 -0.21 2.36
C ALA A 343 -14.10 -0.32 0.92
N LEU A 344 -12.80 -0.50 0.74
CA LEU A 344 -12.18 -0.77 -0.55
C LEU A 344 -12.59 -2.12 -1.13
N GLU A 345 -12.77 -3.16 -0.36
CA GLU A 345 -13.22 -4.48 -0.82
C GLU A 345 -14.60 -4.42 -1.50
N ARG A 346 -15.48 -3.54 -1.05
CA ARG A 346 -16.85 -3.45 -1.58
C ARG A 346 -16.98 -2.76 -2.93
N VAL A 347 -15.98 -2.01 -3.36
CA VAL A 347 -16.09 -1.12 -4.53
C VAL A 347 -15.14 -1.47 -5.67
N ALA A 348 -14.31 -2.52 -5.59
CA ALA A 348 -13.54 -3.00 -6.71
C ALA A 348 -13.55 -4.53 -6.85
N PRO A 349 -13.59 -5.01 -8.10
CA PRO A 349 -14.01 -6.36 -8.41
C PRO A 349 -13.03 -7.47 -8.02
N GLN A 350 -11.71 -7.23 -8.01
CA GLN A 350 -10.71 -8.27 -7.72
C GLN A 350 -9.94 -7.91 -6.47
N ARG A 351 -10.57 -8.05 -5.29
CA ARG A 351 -9.94 -7.68 -4.02
C ARG A 351 -10.07 -8.71 -2.95
N ARG A 352 -9.03 -8.74 -2.14
CA ARG A 352 -9.04 -9.49 -0.89
C ARG A 352 -8.48 -8.65 0.23
N VAL A 353 -9.17 -8.67 1.38
CA VAL A 353 -8.69 -8.09 2.62
C VAL A 353 -8.31 -9.21 3.57
N THR A 354 -7.09 -9.17 4.07
CA THR A 354 -6.55 -10.08 5.07
C THR A 354 -6.44 -9.33 6.39
N VAL A 355 -7.17 -9.75 7.41
CA VAL A 355 -7.02 -9.23 8.77
C VAL A 355 -6.23 -10.23 9.57
N THR A 356 -5.11 -9.81 10.15
CA THR A 356 -4.21 -10.70 10.89
C THR A 356 -3.64 -10.04 12.13
N GLY A 357 -3.61 -10.77 13.24
CA GLY A 357 -2.98 -10.34 14.49
C GLY A 357 -1.45 -10.27 14.42
N ALA A 358 -0.84 -10.77 13.34
CA ALA A 358 0.60 -10.66 13.11
C ALA A 358 1.06 -9.24 12.74
N LEU A 359 0.13 -8.31 12.47
CA LEU A 359 0.43 -6.92 12.12
C LEU A 359 0.04 -5.97 13.24
N ASP A 360 1.02 -5.22 13.75
CA ASP A 360 0.81 -3.94 14.44
C ASP A 360 1.11 -2.83 13.42
N HIS A 361 0.07 -2.38 12.70
CA HIS A 361 0.12 -1.49 11.54
C HIS A 361 1.08 -2.02 10.46
N ALA A 362 2.30 -1.51 10.39
CA ALA A 362 3.33 -1.90 9.42
C ALA A 362 4.42 -2.83 10.01
N LYS A 363 4.36 -3.11 11.30
CA LYS A 363 5.32 -3.97 11.97
C LYS A 363 4.79 -5.39 12.04
N LEU A 364 5.60 -6.33 11.58
CA LEU A 364 5.31 -7.75 11.72
C LEU A 364 5.71 -8.20 13.13
N GLU A 365 4.76 -8.68 13.90
CA GLU A 365 4.96 -9.24 15.23
C GLU A 365 4.64 -10.73 15.20
N VAL A 366 5.64 -11.54 15.55
CA VAL A 366 5.52 -13.00 15.55
C VAL A 366 5.81 -13.52 16.94
N SER A 367 4.83 -14.16 17.54
CA SER A 367 5.00 -14.95 18.75
C SER A 367 4.63 -16.42 18.48
N PRO A 368 5.15 -17.37 19.26
CA PRO A 368 4.76 -18.78 19.11
C PRO A 368 3.25 -19.03 19.27
N GLU A 369 2.57 -18.16 20.01
CA GLU A 369 1.12 -18.24 20.27
C GLU A 369 0.30 -17.74 19.06
N ASP A 370 0.92 -16.92 18.19
CA ASP A 370 0.28 -16.27 17.05
C ASP A 370 0.55 -16.95 15.69
N LEU A 371 1.00 -18.21 15.69
CA LEU A 371 1.27 -18.96 14.45
C LEU A 371 0.11 -18.94 13.44
N PRO A 372 -1.19 -19.04 13.82
CA PRO A 372 -2.29 -18.93 12.87
C PRO A 372 -2.37 -17.53 12.22
N ALA A 373 -2.11 -16.47 13.00
CA ALA A 373 -2.09 -15.10 12.49
C ALA A 373 -0.92 -14.89 11.51
N PHE A 374 0.24 -15.45 11.84
CA PHE A 374 1.40 -15.45 10.96
C PHE A 374 1.14 -16.21 9.65
N ALA A 375 0.55 -17.42 9.70
CA ALA A 375 0.17 -18.19 8.52
C ALA A 375 -0.84 -17.42 7.62
N THR A 376 -1.70 -16.63 8.24
CA THR A 376 -2.64 -15.75 7.53
C THR A 376 -1.91 -14.62 6.80
N PHE A 377 -0.89 -14.03 7.43
CA PHE A 377 -0.02 -13.03 6.80
C PHE A 377 0.84 -13.64 5.68
N ASP A 378 1.47 -14.80 5.93
CA ASP A 378 2.23 -15.54 4.92
C ASP A 378 1.38 -15.80 3.67
N ALA A 379 0.15 -16.25 3.84
CA ALA A 379 -0.77 -16.47 2.73
C ALA A 379 -1.08 -15.18 1.94
N TYR A 380 -1.12 -14.01 2.58
CA TYR A 380 -1.22 -12.71 1.91
C TYR A 380 0.04 -12.43 1.08
N VAL A 381 1.22 -12.61 1.64
CA VAL A 381 2.50 -12.38 0.94
C VAL A 381 2.63 -13.32 -0.26
N VAL A 382 2.36 -14.62 -0.09
CA VAL A 382 2.40 -15.63 -1.17
C VAL A 382 1.48 -15.26 -2.32
N ARG A 383 0.23 -14.88 -2.04
CA ARG A 383 -0.72 -14.46 -3.08
C ARG A 383 -0.22 -13.22 -3.81
N SER A 384 0.28 -12.23 -3.07
CA SER A 384 0.82 -10.99 -3.64
C SER A 384 2.00 -11.28 -4.57
N LEU A 385 2.99 -12.06 -4.12
CA LEU A 385 4.17 -12.38 -4.93
C LEU A 385 3.84 -13.26 -6.15
N ARG A 386 2.86 -14.18 -6.01
CA ARG A 386 2.40 -14.99 -7.14
C ARG A 386 1.75 -14.12 -8.22
N THR A 387 0.93 -13.14 -7.81
CA THR A 387 0.23 -12.26 -8.75
C THR A 387 1.16 -11.22 -9.37
N ALA A 388 2.17 -10.77 -8.64
CA ALA A 388 3.16 -9.82 -9.16
C ALA A 388 3.99 -10.35 -10.34
N ARG A 389 3.96 -11.67 -10.60
CA ARG A 389 4.68 -12.37 -11.69
C ARG A 389 3.76 -13.07 -12.69
N ALA A 390 2.44 -12.98 -12.53
CA ALA A 390 1.47 -13.62 -13.40
C ALA A 390 1.20 -12.81 -14.65
#